data_bd797e8c8ab794ee8ff627717d1b2a9f
#
_entry.id   bd797e8c8ab794ee8ff627717d1b2a9f
#
_cell.length_a   1.000
_cell.length_b   1.000
_cell.length_c   1.000
_cell.angle_alpha   90.00
_cell.angle_beta   90.00
_cell.angle_gamma   90.00
#
_symmetry.space_group_name_H-M   'P 1'
#
loop_
_entity.id
_entity.type
_entity.pdbx_description
1 polymer ?
#
loop_
_entity_poly.entity_id
_entity_poly.type
_entity_poly.pdbx_seq_one_letter_code
_entity_poly.pdbx_strand_id
1 'polypeptide(L)'
;DAILANAYHLYLQPGPDIVDDAGGVASFMNWPGPTFTDSGGFQVLSLGVGFKKVLAMESQTVQRDDVIADHKERLAHVDDDGVTFKSHLDGSMHRFTPEFSMQVQHQLGADIMFAFDECTTLLNTYDYQVASLERTRLWALRCIAEHERLTRERSTKPYQALFGVIQGAQYEDLRRLAAKDLGAMDFDGYGIGGALDKNSMSTIVRWVSEELPANKPRHLLGIGEPEDIFAGVESGADTFDCVSASRVARNAAVYSLDGRFNISNARFRRSFNPVVAECACYTCTNYTQAYLHHLVHAKELLANTLLTIHNEYFIVNLVKQIRQSLISGHYYDFKDQFLNRYGTGRAKA
;
A
#
# COMPACT_ATOMS: atom_id res chain seq x y z
N ASP A 1 -12.48 3.28 3.50
CA ASP A 1 -12.96 2.87 4.82
C ASP A 1 -11.88 3.03 5.89
N ALA A 2 -10.59 2.94 5.55
CA ALA A 2 -9.46 3.23 6.43
C ALA A 2 -8.41 4.04 5.65
N ILE A 3 -7.48 4.67 6.36
CA ILE A 3 -6.35 5.39 5.75
C ILE A 3 -5.05 4.74 6.21
N LEU A 4 -4.14 4.50 5.26
CA LEU A 4 -2.78 4.09 5.56
C LEU A 4 -1.85 5.29 5.42
N ALA A 5 -1.14 5.64 6.50
CA ALA A 5 -0.15 6.70 6.55
C ALA A 5 1.26 6.11 6.56
N ASN A 6 2.20 6.80 5.94
CA ASN A 6 3.57 6.34 5.83
C ASN A 6 4.42 6.80 7.00
N ALA A 7 4.87 5.86 7.85
CA ALA A 7 5.65 6.18 9.05
C ALA A 7 7.00 6.85 8.74
N TYR A 8 7.68 6.44 7.67
CA TYR A 8 8.94 7.06 7.24
C TYR A 8 8.77 8.55 6.90
N HIS A 9 7.73 8.89 6.13
CA HIS A 9 7.50 10.29 5.76
C HIS A 9 7.07 11.13 6.96
N LEU A 10 6.18 10.61 7.81
CA LEU A 10 5.74 11.31 9.02
C LEU A 10 6.85 11.44 10.07
N TYR A 11 7.78 10.50 10.12
CA TYR A 11 8.97 10.60 10.95
C TYR A 11 9.88 11.75 10.51
N LEU A 12 10.13 11.88 9.20
CA LEU A 12 10.95 12.97 8.68
C LEU A 12 10.26 14.33 8.76
N GLN A 13 8.94 14.36 8.55
CA GLN A 13 8.14 15.57 8.56
C GLN A 13 6.64 15.25 8.74
N PRO A 14 5.97 15.79 9.77
CA PRO A 14 6.41 16.86 10.69
C PRO A 14 7.29 16.40 11.86
N GLY A 15 7.40 15.10 12.11
CA GLY A 15 7.96 14.45 13.28
C GLY A 15 6.89 13.73 14.08
N PRO A 16 7.20 12.55 14.65
CA PRO A 16 6.21 11.74 15.36
C PRO A 16 5.75 12.36 16.69
N ASP A 17 6.59 13.19 17.32
CA ASP A 17 6.27 13.97 18.52
C ASP A 17 5.13 14.96 18.28
N ILE A 18 5.16 15.70 17.17
CA ILE A 18 4.08 16.63 16.78
C ILE A 18 2.77 15.89 16.57
N VAL A 19 2.81 14.71 15.96
CA VAL A 19 1.63 13.89 15.71
C VAL A 19 1.08 13.30 17.02
N ASP A 20 1.96 12.87 17.94
CA ASP A 20 1.53 12.39 19.29
C ASP A 20 0.88 13.50 20.10
N ASP A 21 1.45 14.71 20.10
CA ASP A 21 0.89 15.90 20.76
C ASP A 21 -0.49 16.28 20.22
N ALA A 22 -0.73 16.04 18.94
CA ALA A 22 -2.04 16.24 18.31
C ALA A 22 -3.07 15.14 18.65
N GLY A 23 -2.67 14.10 19.38
CA GLY A 23 -3.53 12.98 19.77
C GLY A 23 -3.50 11.80 18.78
N GLY A 24 -2.46 11.71 17.95
CA GLY A 24 -2.26 10.67 16.95
C GLY A 24 -2.68 11.07 15.55
N VAL A 25 -2.32 10.24 14.54
CA VAL A 25 -2.48 10.54 13.12
C VAL A 25 -3.94 10.80 12.71
N ALA A 26 -4.89 10.07 13.28
CA ALA A 26 -6.32 10.28 13.03
C ALA A 26 -6.79 11.69 13.46
N SER A 27 -6.45 12.10 14.69
CA SER A 27 -6.75 13.45 15.20
C SER A 27 -6.02 14.53 14.41
N PHE A 28 -4.75 14.31 14.08
CA PHE A 28 -3.93 15.24 13.31
C PHE A 28 -4.52 15.53 11.92
N MET A 29 -5.12 14.51 11.26
CA MET A 29 -5.77 14.64 9.95
C MET A 29 -7.26 15.00 10.04
N ASN A 30 -7.84 15.07 11.23
CA ASN A 30 -9.30 15.14 11.44
C ASN A 30 -10.05 13.99 10.74
N TRP A 31 -9.52 12.78 10.85
CA TRP A 31 -10.09 11.57 10.25
C TRP A 31 -10.83 10.74 11.30
N PRO A 32 -12.16 10.45 11.10
CA PRO A 32 -12.98 9.76 12.11
C PRO A 32 -12.93 8.23 12.01
N GLY A 33 -12.23 7.68 11.03
CA GLY A 33 -12.16 6.25 10.73
C GLY A 33 -10.86 5.60 11.18
N PRO A 34 -10.73 4.28 10.98
CA PRO A 34 -9.51 3.54 11.28
C PRO A 34 -8.30 4.00 10.49
N THR A 35 -7.14 3.85 11.09
CA THR A 35 -5.85 4.21 10.50
C THR A 35 -4.84 3.08 10.57
N PHE A 36 -3.97 3.02 9.57
CA PHE A 36 -2.82 2.15 9.51
C PHE A 36 -1.54 2.98 9.40
N THR A 37 -0.43 2.45 9.91
CA THR A 37 0.92 2.93 9.56
C THR A 37 1.74 1.78 9.01
N ASP A 38 2.49 2.04 7.93
CA ASP A 38 3.51 1.10 7.47
C ASP A 38 4.74 1.11 8.38
N SER A 39 5.63 0.12 8.19
CA SER A 39 6.87 0.01 8.97
C SER A 39 7.98 0.98 8.55
N GLY A 40 7.86 1.58 7.36
CA GLY A 40 8.91 2.33 6.68
C GLY A 40 9.88 1.46 5.87
N GLY A 41 9.82 0.14 5.97
CA GLY A 41 10.75 -0.80 5.31
C GLY A 41 10.81 -0.68 3.79
N PHE A 42 9.66 -0.50 3.13
CA PHE A 42 9.59 -0.30 1.68
C PHE A 42 10.29 0.99 1.21
N GLN A 43 10.18 2.10 1.95
CA GLN A 43 10.79 3.36 1.58
C GLN A 43 12.31 3.28 1.66
N VAL A 44 12.81 2.57 2.63
CA VAL A 44 14.24 2.30 2.77
C VAL A 44 14.78 1.52 1.58
N LEU A 45 14.05 0.50 1.11
CA LEU A 45 14.39 -0.22 -0.11
C LEU A 45 14.37 0.73 -1.32
N SER A 46 13.32 1.51 -1.49
CA SER A 46 13.15 2.39 -2.64
C SER A 46 14.23 3.46 -2.73
N LEU A 47 14.74 3.95 -1.59
CA LEU A 47 15.87 4.87 -1.52
C LEU A 47 17.20 4.18 -1.85
N GLY A 48 17.39 2.92 -1.43
CA GLY A 48 18.61 2.15 -1.70
C GLY A 48 18.80 1.79 -3.18
N VAL A 49 17.70 1.55 -3.90
CA VAL A 49 17.72 1.07 -5.30
C VAL A 49 17.42 2.20 -6.31
N GLY A 50 16.86 3.32 -5.85
CA GLY A 50 16.42 4.45 -6.69
C GLY A 50 14.98 4.27 -7.22
N PHE A 51 14.10 5.20 -6.84
CA PHE A 51 12.65 5.14 -6.98
C PHE A 51 12.12 4.83 -8.40
N LYS A 52 12.79 5.30 -9.44
CA LYS A 52 12.36 5.06 -10.84
C LYS A 52 12.45 3.59 -11.26
N LYS A 53 13.32 2.79 -10.65
CA LYS A 53 13.55 1.39 -11.01
C LYS A 53 12.67 0.41 -10.23
N VAL A 54 12.26 0.75 -9.02
CA VAL A 54 11.30 -0.09 -8.24
C VAL A 54 9.91 -0.06 -8.90
N LEU A 55 9.47 1.08 -9.44
CA LEU A 55 8.21 1.21 -10.18
C LEU A 55 8.26 0.59 -11.59
N ALA A 56 9.46 0.48 -12.21
CA ALA A 56 9.63 -0.18 -13.49
C ALA A 56 9.55 -1.73 -13.39
N MET A 57 9.46 -2.28 -12.19
CA MET A 57 9.18 -3.71 -11.98
C MET A 57 7.76 -4.12 -12.46
N GLU A 58 6.89 -3.15 -12.72
CA GLU A 58 5.62 -3.36 -13.42
C GLU A 58 5.77 -3.59 -14.94
N SER A 59 6.94 -3.34 -15.52
CA SER A 59 7.18 -3.55 -16.97
C SER A 59 8.17 -4.70 -17.20
N GLN A 60 7.80 -5.63 -18.06
CA GLN A 60 8.51 -6.88 -18.42
C GLN A 60 9.90 -6.70 -19.06
N THR A 61 10.53 -5.52 -19.00
CA THR A 61 11.75 -5.18 -19.76
C THR A 61 12.93 -4.67 -18.93
N VAL A 62 12.97 -4.91 -17.61
CA VAL A 62 14.10 -4.48 -16.78
C VAL A 62 15.23 -5.50 -16.86
N GLN A 63 16.34 -5.16 -17.53
CA GLN A 63 17.56 -5.97 -17.51
C GLN A 63 18.36 -5.72 -16.21
N ARG A 64 19.14 -6.72 -15.77
CA ARG A 64 19.94 -6.72 -14.53
C ARG A 64 20.87 -5.50 -14.42
N ASP A 65 21.38 -5.00 -15.55
CA ASP A 65 22.27 -3.85 -15.65
C ASP A 65 21.55 -2.50 -15.45
N ASP A 66 20.22 -2.46 -15.61
CA ASP A 66 19.42 -1.26 -15.40
C ASP A 66 19.16 -0.93 -13.93
N VAL A 67 19.38 -1.89 -13.03
CA VAL A 67 19.05 -1.77 -11.60
C VAL A 67 20.24 -1.32 -10.77
N ILE A 68 21.46 -1.57 -11.24
CA ILE A 68 22.70 -1.17 -10.58
C ILE A 68 23.26 0.02 -11.34
N ALA A 69 22.86 1.23 -10.95
CA ALA A 69 23.59 2.43 -11.33
C ALA A 69 24.93 2.43 -10.56
N ASP A 70 25.99 1.93 -11.18
CA ASP A 70 27.34 1.76 -10.59
C ASP A 70 27.96 3.06 -10.03
N HIS A 71 27.31 4.21 -10.16
CA HIS A 71 27.82 5.53 -9.77
C HIS A 71 26.85 6.37 -8.94
N LYS A 72 25.74 5.82 -8.41
CA LYS A 72 24.90 6.54 -7.43
C LYS A 72 25.19 6.05 -6.03
N GLU A 73 25.50 7.00 -5.14
CA GLU A 73 25.59 6.77 -3.70
C GLU A 73 24.34 6.03 -3.21
N ARG A 74 24.53 4.87 -2.58
CA ARG A 74 23.41 4.14 -1.95
C ARG A 74 22.90 4.96 -0.80
N LEU A 75 21.62 5.33 -0.85
CA LEU A 75 20.98 6.14 0.19
C LEU A 75 20.52 5.33 1.40
N ALA A 76 20.61 3.99 1.33
CA ALA A 76 20.28 3.10 2.44
C ALA A 76 21.22 1.91 2.52
N HIS A 77 21.50 1.47 3.75
CA HIS A 77 22.31 0.30 4.10
C HIS A 77 21.57 -0.54 5.14
N VAL A 78 21.40 -1.83 4.86
CA VAL A 78 20.74 -2.81 5.75
C VAL A 78 21.81 -3.67 6.39
N ASP A 79 21.72 -3.89 7.70
CA ASP A 79 22.49 -4.86 8.48
C ASP A 79 21.56 -5.65 9.42
N ASP A 80 22.11 -6.52 10.26
CA ASP A 80 21.29 -7.39 11.12
C ASP A 80 20.51 -6.64 12.21
N ASP A 81 20.98 -5.45 12.59
CA ASP A 81 20.33 -4.62 13.62
C ASP A 81 19.27 -3.66 13.09
N GLY A 82 19.29 -3.36 11.79
CA GLY A 82 18.35 -2.40 11.21
C GLY A 82 18.84 -1.78 9.91
N VAL A 83 18.41 -0.55 9.66
CA VAL A 83 18.69 0.16 8.41
C VAL A 83 19.17 1.58 8.68
N THR A 84 20.30 1.93 8.09
CA THR A 84 20.79 3.31 8.04
C THR A 84 20.47 3.91 6.70
N PHE A 85 19.87 5.09 6.68
CA PHE A 85 19.50 5.77 5.44
C PHE A 85 19.74 7.28 5.51
N LYS A 86 19.84 7.89 4.31
CA LYS A 86 20.00 9.32 4.14
C LYS A 86 18.65 9.97 3.82
N SER A 87 18.25 10.96 4.61
CA SER A 87 17.03 11.73 4.37
C SER A 87 17.06 12.40 3.01
N HIS A 88 15.97 12.27 2.25
CA HIS A 88 15.82 12.94 0.96
C HIS A 88 15.45 14.42 1.11
N LEU A 89 15.10 14.89 2.31
CA LEU A 89 14.74 16.27 2.59
C LEU A 89 15.96 17.16 2.81
N ASP A 90 16.91 16.71 3.65
CA ASP A 90 18.03 17.52 4.13
C ASP A 90 19.38 16.78 4.06
N GLY A 91 19.40 15.52 3.67
CA GLY A 91 20.61 14.71 3.57
C GLY A 91 21.14 14.18 4.91
N SER A 92 20.44 14.37 6.02
CA SER A 92 20.82 13.83 7.33
C SER A 92 20.78 12.31 7.34
N MET A 93 21.64 11.71 8.19
CA MET A 93 21.68 10.25 8.35
C MET A 93 20.76 9.83 9.48
N HIS A 94 19.94 8.80 9.22
CA HIS A 94 19.01 8.22 10.18
C HIS A 94 19.22 6.73 10.32
N ARG A 95 18.82 6.18 11.47
CA ARG A 95 18.86 4.75 11.76
C ARG A 95 17.49 4.28 12.20
N PHE A 96 16.92 3.28 11.49
CA PHE A 96 15.76 2.54 11.93
C PHE A 96 16.18 1.15 12.41
N THR A 97 15.74 0.80 13.60
CA THR A 97 15.74 -0.56 14.12
C THR A 97 14.31 -1.02 14.32
N PRO A 98 14.04 -2.31 14.55
CA PRO A 98 12.71 -2.79 14.91
C PRO A 98 12.08 -1.99 16.07
N GLU A 99 12.85 -1.76 17.12
CA GLU A 99 12.38 -1.00 18.30
C GLU A 99 12.05 0.44 17.94
N PHE A 100 12.92 1.09 17.17
CA PHE A 100 12.70 2.48 16.78
C PHE A 100 11.48 2.64 15.88
N SER A 101 11.26 1.71 14.94
CA SER A 101 10.05 1.70 14.12
C SER A 101 8.79 1.57 14.97
N MET A 102 8.80 0.69 15.99
CA MET A 102 7.68 0.57 16.93
C MET A 102 7.45 1.85 17.73
N GLN A 103 8.50 2.50 18.21
CA GLN A 103 8.42 3.78 18.94
C GLN A 103 7.77 4.86 18.09
N VAL A 104 8.23 5.02 16.85
CA VAL A 104 7.64 5.97 15.88
C VAL A 104 6.16 5.67 15.65
N GLN A 105 5.80 4.41 15.36
CA GLN A 105 4.41 4.06 15.08
C GLN A 105 3.50 4.19 16.31
N HIS A 106 3.99 3.93 17.52
CA HIS A 106 3.27 4.20 18.77
C HIS A 106 3.00 5.69 18.99
N GLN A 107 3.95 6.57 18.65
CA GLN A 107 3.75 8.02 18.68
C GLN A 107 2.75 8.48 17.60
N LEU A 108 2.83 7.92 16.40
CA LEU A 108 1.86 8.19 15.34
C LEU A 108 0.43 7.77 15.72
N GLY A 109 0.27 6.76 16.58
CA GLY A 109 -1.01 6.41 17.20
C GLY A 109 -2.04 5.87 16.20
N ALA A 110 -1.62 5.14 15.16
CA ALA A 110 -2.55 4.44 14.26
C ALA A 110 -3.20 3.24 14.96
N ASP A 111 -4.39 2.84 14.52
CA ASP A 111 -5.09 1.67 15.06
C ASP A 111 -4.39 0.36 14.73
N ILE A 112 -3.73 0.30 13.59
CA ILE A 112 -3.02 -0.89 13.09
C ILE A 112 -1.63 -0.47 12.62
N MET A 113 -0.61 -1.22 13.03
CA MET A 113 0.79 -1.03 12.69
C MET A 113 1.37 -2.26 12.02
N PHE A 114 2.41 -2.09 11.20
CA PHE A 114 3.17 -3.20 10.64
C PHE A 114 4.53 -3.33 11.33
N ALA A 115 4.93 -4.57 11.61
CA ALA A 115 6.25 -4.88 12.11
C ALA A 115 7.32 -4.47 11.08
N PHE A 116 8.48 -4.00 11.57
CA PHE A 116 9.59 -3.62 10.71
C PHE A 116 10.17 -4.84 10.00
N ASP A 117 10.28 -4.78 8.69
CA ASP A 117 10.67 -5.87 7.80
C ASP A 117 11.71 -5.42 6.78
N GLU A 118 12.46 -6.35 6.23
CA GLU A 118 13.31 -6.10 5.07
C GLU A 118 12.57 -6.45 3.79
N CYS A 119 12.04 -5.43 3.12
CA CYS A 119 11.46 -5.58 1.79
C CYS A 119 12.58 -5.75 0.75
N THR A 120 12.55 -6.84 -0.01
CA THR A 120 13.53 -7.15 -1.06
C THR A 120 12.97 -6.91 -2.46
N THR A 121 13.85 -6.91 -3.47
CA THR A 121 13.47 -6.82 -4.88
C THR A 121 13.42 -8.21 -5.53
N LEU A 122 12.72 -8.35 -6.65
CA LEU A 122 12.74 -9.58 -7.47
C LEU A 122 14.10 -9.88 -8.10
N LEU A 123 15.06 -8.95 -8.03
CA LEU A 123 16.41 -9.06 -8.57
C LEU A 123 17.44 -9.57 -7.56
N ASN A 124 17.10 -9.59 -6.27
CA ASN A 124 17.94 -10.18 -5.25
C ASN A 124 18.08 -11.69 -5.48
N THR A 125 19.29 -12.22 -5.22
CA THR A 125 19.54 -13.67 -5.34
C THR A 125 18.73 -14.46 -4.32
N TYR A 126 18.50 -15.74 -4.58
CA TYR A 126 17.82 -16.63 -3.65
C TYR A 126 18.49 -16.64 -2.27
N ASP A 127 19.83 -16.75 -2.21
CA ASP A 127 20.58 -16.74 -0.94
C ASP A 127 20.39 -15.44 -0.16
N TYR A 128 20.31 -14.30 -0.86
CA TYR A 128 19.98 -13.03 -0.22
C TYR A 128 18.55 -13.01 0.32
N GLN A 129 17.59 -13.57 -0.43
CA GLN A 129 16.21 -13.70 0.03
C GLN A 129 16.10 -14.55 1.30
N VAL A 130 16.86 -15.66 1.38
CA VAL A 130 16.93 -16.49 2.58
C VAL A 130 17.49 -15.68 3.78
N ALA A 131 18.59 -14.97 3.59
CA ALA A 131 19.19 -14.16 4.66
C ALA A 131 18.27 -13.02 5.12
N SER A 132 17.61 -12.34 4.19
CA SER A 132 16.63 -11.29 4.45
C SER A 132 15.39 -11.82 5.19
N LEU A 133 14.95 -13.02 4.85
CA LEU A 133 13.81 -13.65 5.52
C LEU A 133 14.11 -13.95 6.99
N GLU A 134 15.30 -14.51 7.28
CA GLU A 134 15.73 -14.77 8.66
C GLU A 134 15.89 -13.45 9.45
N ARG A 135 16.43 -12.40 8.82
CA ARG A 135 16.53 -11.08 9.44
C ARG A 135 15.15 -10.51 9.76
N THR A 136 14.22 -10.58 8.82
CA THR A 136 12.81 -10.17 9.03
C THR A 136 12.16 -10.94 10.17
N ARG A 137 12.40 -12.25 10.28
CA ARG A 137 11.91 -13.09 11.39
C ARG A 137 12.48 -12.64 12.75
N LEU A 138 13.76 -12.36 12.84
CA LEU A 138 14.39 -11.86 14.06
C LEU A 138 13.90 -10.45 14.43
N TRP A 139 13.71 -9.58 13.44
CA TRP A 139 13.15 -8.25 13.65
C TRP A 139 11.68 -8.30 14.10
N ALA A 140 10.90 -9.26 13.60
CA ALA A 140 9.52 -9.48 14.03
C ALA A 140 9.43 -9.77 15.54
N LEU A 141 10.30 -10.62 16.07
CA LEU A 141 10.38 -10.89 17.52
C LEU A 141 10.73 -9.64 18.34
N ARG A 142 11.65 -8.82 17.84
CA ARG A 142 12.04 -7.54 18.48
C ARG A 142 10.88 -6.53 18.42
N CYS A 143 10.15 -6.47 17.30
CA CYS A 143 8.95 -5.64 17.18
C CYS A 143 7.87 -6.03 18.20
N ILE A 144 7.59 -7.33 18.36
CA ILE A 144 6.60 -7.81 19.35
C ILE A 144 7.03 -7.40 20.77
N ALA A 145 8.27 -7.67 21.14
CA ALA A 145 8.78 -7.34 22.48
C ALA A 145 8.69 -5.83 22.79
N GLU A 146 9.08 -4.99 21.83
CA GLU A 146 9.00 -3.53 22.00
C GLU A 146 7.56 -3.03 21.99
N HIS A 147 6.70 -3.58 21.12
CA HIS A 147 5.28 -3.26 21.09
C HIS A 147 4.60 -3.57 22.43
N GLU A 148 4.84 -4.74 23.01
CA GLU A 148 4.32 -5.10 24.33
C GLU A 148 4.83 -4.17 25.42
N ARG A 149 6.11 -3.79 25.39
CA ARG A 149 6.69 -2.86 26.35
C ARG A 149 6.00 -1.49 26.25
N LEU A 150 5.89 -0.94 25.04
CA LEU A 150 5.27 0.36 24.78
C LEU A 150 3.77 0.36 25.12
N THR A 151 3.05 -0.73 24.81
CA THR A 151 1.63 -0.89 25.16
C THR A 151 1.42 -0.80 26.68
N ARG A 152 2.32 -1.43 27.47
CA ARG A 152 2.25 -1.32 28.94
C ARG A 152 2.58 0.08 29.44
N GLU A 153 3.60 0.73 28.88
CA GLU A 153 4.02 2.10 29.30
C GLU A 153 3.01 3.17 28.89
N ARG A 154 2.38 3.00 27.73
CA ARG A 154 1.38 3.92 27.17
C ARG A 154 -0.07 3.48 27.48
N SER A 155 -0.30 2.90 28.62
CA SER A 155 -1.58 2.27 29.02
C SER A 155 -2.81 3.20 28.99
N THR A 156 -2.63 4.52 28.89
CA THR A 156 -3.70 5.52 28.72
C THR A 156 -4.11 5.73 27.26
N LYS A 157 -3.34 5.22 26.30
CA LYS A 157 -3.65 5.27 24.87
C LYS A 157 -4.45 4.02 24.46
N PRO A 158 -5.26 4.08 23.40
CA PRO A 158 -5.91 2.91 22.84
C PRO A 158 -4.88 1.84 22.44
N TYR A 159 -5.29 0.57 22.48
CA TYR A 159 -4.50 -0.52 21.95
C TYR A 159 -4.33 -0.36 20.44
N GLN A 160 -3.12 -0.59 19.96
CA GLN A 160 -2.77 -0.59 18.54
C GLN A 160 -2.49 -2.03 18.11
N ALA A 161 -3.17 -2.54 17.10
CA ALA A 161 -2.93 -3.88 16.59
C ALA A 161 -1.59 -3.94 15.83
N LEU A 162 -0.84 -5.02 16.02
CA LEU A 162 0.44 -5.24 15.34
C LEU A 162 0.31 -6.36 14.30
N PHE A 163 0.62 -6.06 13.04
CA PHE A 163 0.61 -7.01 11.93
C PHE A 163 2.04 -7.40 11.55
N GLY A 164 2.30 -8.72 11.43
CA GLY A 164 3.55 -9.23 10.88
C GLY A 164 3.58 -9.09 9.36
N VAL A 165 4.77 -8.90 8.75
CA VAL A 165 4.90 -8.74 7.30
C VAL A 165 5.55 -9.98 6.68
N ILE A 166 4.82 -10.64 5.79
CA ILE A 166 5.25 -11.85 5.09
C ILE A 166 6.01 -11.48 3.83
N GLN A 167 7.31 -11.78 3.81
CA GLN A 167 8.21 -11.62 2.68
C GLN A 167 8.49 -12.97 1.99
N GLY A 168 9.43 -13.05 1.03
CA GLY A 168 9.84 -14.27 0.35
C GLY A 168 9.87 -14.17 -1.18
N ALA A 169 9.74 -12.97 -1.73
CA ALA A 169 9.75 -12.66 -3.17
C ALA A 169 8.81 -13.58 -3.96
N GLN A 170 9.30 -14.20 -5.06
CA GLN A 170 8.55 -15.12 -5.91
C GLN A 170 8.73 -16.61 -5.55
N TYR A 171 9.40 -16.93 -4.45
CA TYR A 171 9.75 -18.31 -4.08
C TYR A 171 8.69 -18.91 -3.15
N GLU A 172 8.06 -20.01 -3.58
CA GLU A 172 7.00 -20.68 -2.80
C GLU A 172 7.49 -21.16 -1.43
N ASP A 173 8.64 -21.83 -1.41
CA ASP A 173 9.26 -22.35 -0.18
C ASP A 173 9.53 -21.25 0.84
N LEU A 174 10.05 -20.09 0.39
CA LEU A 174 10.32 -18.96 1.26
C LEU A 174 9.03 -18.28 1.74
N ARG A 175 8.01 -18.12 0.88
CA ARG A 175 6.70 -17.58 1.25
C ARG A 175 5.99 -18.43 2.29
N ARG A 176 5.99 -19.76 2.08
CA ARG A 176 5.40 -20.71 3.04
C ARG A 176 6.18 -20.75 4.36
N LEU A 177 7.51 -20.73 4.30
CA LEU A 177 8.35 -20.66 5.50
C LEU A 177 8.06 -19.38 6.31
N ALA A 178 8.08 -18.22 5.68
CA ALA A 178 7.76 -16.95 6.33
C ALA A 178 6.36 -16.95 6.96
N ALA A 179 5.36 -17.46 6.23
CA ALA A 179 3.99 -17.53 6.73
C ALA A 179 3.85 -18.46 7.93
N LYS A 180 4.54 -19.61 7.95
CA LYS A 180 4.58 -20.53 9.10
C LYS A 180 5.27 -19.88 10.31
N ASP A 181 6.46 -19.30 10.10
CA ASP A 181 7.26 -18.74 11.18
C ASP A 181 6.56 -17.56 11.85
N LEU A 182 6.08 -16.59 11.05
CA LEU A 182 5.37 -15.44 11.58
C LEU A 182 3.96 -15.79 12.03
N GLY A 183 3.30 -16.77 11.37
CA GLY A 183 1.99 -17.27 11.75
C GLY A 183 1.95 -17.95 13.13
N ALA A 184 3.11 -18.41 13.60
CA ALA A 184 3.26 -18.97 14.95
C ALA A 184 3.57 -17.90 16.02
N MET A 185 3.79 -16.63 15.63
CA MET A 185 4.03 -15.52 16.54
C MET A 185 2.73 -14.82 16.93
N ASP A 186 2.76 -14.03 18.01
CA ASP A 186 1.58 -13.34 18.53
C ASP A 186 1.35 -11.99 17.80
N PHE A 187 0.95 -12.06 16.52
CA PHE A 187 0.48 -10.93 15.74
C PHE A 187 -1.04 -10.89 15.69
N ASP A 188 -1.63 -9.70 15.60
CA ASP A 188 -3.08 -9.50 15.42
C ASP A 188 -3.55 -9.81 13.99
N GLY A 189 -2.65 -9.71 13.02
CA GLY A 189 -2.89 -9.97 11.61
C GLY A 189 -1.59 -9.99 10.82
N TYR A 190 -1.68 -10.06 9.50
CA TYR A 190 -0.52 -10.19 8.64
C TYR A 190 -0.63 -9.30 7.40
N GLY A 191 0.47 -8.62 7.06
CA GLY A 191 0.67 -7.98 5.77
C GLY A 191 1.37 -8.91 4.80
N ILE A 192 0.86 -9.05 3.59
CA ILE A 192 1.52 -9.77 2.49
C ILE A 192 2.27 -8.72 1.68
N GLY A 193 3.60 -8.69 1.87
CA GLY A 193 4.49 -7.67 1.34
C GLY A 193 5.41 -8.16 0.23
N GLY A 194 6.30 -7.25 -0.19
CA GLY A 194 7.32 -7.49 -1.19
C GLY A 194 6.93 -7.07 -2.60
N ALA A 195 7.92 -7.09 -3.49
CA ALA A 195 7.69 -6.86 -4.91
C ALA A 195 6.95 -8.07 -5.49
N LEU A 196 5.70 -7.87 -5.87
CA LEU A 196 4.85 -8.89 -6.47
C LEU A 196 4.70 -8.62 -7.97
N ASP A 197 5.10 -9.60 -8.80
CA ASP A 197 4.73 -9.59 -10.22
C ASP A 197 3.23 -9.85 -10.38
N LYS A 198 2.58 -9.09 -11.25
CA LYS A 198 1.14 -9.18 -11.49
C LYS A 198 0.65 -10.60 -11.81
N ASN A 199 1.44 -11.35 -12.58
CA ASN A 199 1.05 -12.67 -13.05
C ASN A 199 1.16 -13.73 -11.94
N SER A 200 2.04 -13.54 -10.96
CA SER A 200 2.29 -14.46 -9.86
C SER A 200 1.59 -14.07 -8.55
N MET A 201 1.06 -12.85 -8.44
CA MET A 201 0.48 -12.29 -7.22
C MET A 201 -0.57 -13.22 -6.58
N SER A 202 -1.56 -13.66 -7.34
CA SER A 202 -2.63 -14.54 -6.84
C SER A 202 -2.09 -15.85 -6.29
N THR A 203 -1.10 -16.43 -6.95
CA THR A 203 -0.45 -17.67 -6.52
C THR A 203 0.32 -17.46 -5.23
N ILE A 204 1.08 -16.37 -5.12
CA ILE A 204 1.85 -16.00 -3.92
C ILE A 204 0.92 -15.75 -2.73
N VAL A 205 -0.14 -14.97 -2.93
CA VAL A 205 -1.13 -14.70 -1.87
C VAL A 205 -1.78 -15.99 -1.38
N ARG A 206 -2.07 -16.93 -2.28
CA ARG A 206 -2.63 -18.25 -1.93
C ARG A 206 -1.65 -19.06 -1.09
N TRP A 207 -0.39 -19.20 -1.49
CA TRP A 207 0.63 -19.91 -0.71
C TRP A 207 0.73 -19.39 0.72
N VAL A 208 0.73 -18.07 0.88
CA VAL A 208 0.77 -17.43 2.19
C VAL A 208 -0.52 -17.67 2.97
N SER A 209 -1.67 -17.52 2.33
CA SER A 209 -2.98 -17.68 2.98
C SER A 209 -3.26 -19.09 3.46
N GLU A 210 -2.71 -20.09 2.78
CA GLU A 210 -2.82 -21.53 3.18
C GLU A 210 -2.06 -21.86 4.47
N GLU A 211 -1.02 -21.10 4.80
CA GLU A 211 -0.17 -21.33 5.98
C GLU A 211 -0.56 -20.42 7.17
N LEU A 212 -1.17 -19.26 6.93
CA LEU A 212 -1.52 -18.32 7.98
C LEU A 212 -2.79 -18.76 8.75
N PRO A 213 -2.89 -18.39 10.06
CA PRO A 213 -4.09 -18.65 10.84
C PRO A 213 -5.35 -18.07 10.19
N ALA A 214 -6.38 -18.91 10.01
CA ALA A 214 -7.61 -18.54 9.31
C ALA A 214 -8.44 -17.44 10.01
N ASN A 215 -8.26 -17.28 11.32
CA ASN A 215 -8.96 -16.30 12.15
C ASN A 215 -8.24 -14.94 12.27
N LYS A 216 -7.11 -14.76 11.59
CA LYS A 216 -6.35 -13.51 11.59
C LYS A 216 -6.48 -12.81 10.23
N PRO A 217 -6.69 -11.47 10.18
CA PRO A 217 -6.83 -10.73 8.93
C PRO A 217 -5.52 -10.70 8.12
N ARG A 218 -5.67 -10.67 6.80
CA ARG A 218 -4.57 -10.60 5.83
C ARG A 218 -4.70 -9.34 5.00
N HIS A 219 -3.70 -8.49 5.08
CA HIS A 219 -3.63 -7.23 4.35
C HIS A 219 -2.69 -7.36 3.16
N LEU A 220 -3.16 -7.11 1.94
CA LEU A 220 -2.33 -7.14 0.73
C LEU A 220 -1.77 -5.76 0.44
N LEU A 221 -0.46 -5.59 0.70
CA LEU A 221 0.23 -4.30 0.66
C LEU A 221 0.43 -3.79 -0.77
N GLY A 222 0.04 -2.54 -1.01
CA GLY A 222 0.35 -1.79 -2.23
C GLY A 222 -0.44 -2.19 -3.47
N ILE A 223 -1.45 -3.04 -3.37
CA ILE A 223 -2.26 -3.57 -4.48
C ILE A 223 -3.67 -2.95 -4.45
N GLY A 224 -4.11 -2.36 -5.57
CA GLY A 224 -5.41 -1.67 -5.62
C GLY A 224 -5.99 -1.41 -7.01
N GLU A 225 -5.48 -2.05 -8.06
CA GLU A 225 -6.18 -2.06 -9.36
C GLU A 225 -7.39 -3.01 -9.28
N PRO A 226 -8.51 -2.69 -9.93
CA PRO A 226 -9.74 -3.48 -9.80
C PRO A 226 -9.58 -4.98 -10.04
N GLU A 227 -8.87 -5.38 -11.09
CA GLU A 227 -8.63 -6.78 -11.40
C GLU A 227 -7.80 -7.49 -10.33
N ASP A 228 -6.80 -6.77 -9.79
CA ASP A 228 -5.89 -7.30 -8.77
C ASP A 228 -6.61 -7.44 -7.42
N ILE A 229 -7.58 -6.55 -7.10
CA ILE A 229 -8.42 -6.66 -5.90
C ILE A 229 -9.26 -7.95 -5.96
N PHE A 230 -9.95 -8.23 -7.07
CA PHE A 230 -10.70 -9.48 -7.22
C PHE A 230 -9.81 -10.71 -7.07
N ALA A 231 -8.64 -10.71 -7.72
CA ALA A 231 -7.68 -11.80 -7.65
C ALA A 231 -7.11 -11.98 -6.22
N GLY A 232 -6.85 -10.88 -5.50
CA GLY A 232 -6.41 -10.90 -4.11
C GLY A 232 -7.46 -11.47 -3.17
N VAL A 233 -8.72 -11.07 -3.31
CA VAL A 233 -9.85 -11.61 -2.52
C VAL A 233 -10.00 -13.11 -2.72
N GLU A 234 -9.97 -13.59 -3.97
CA GLU A 234 -10.04 -15.03 -4.28
C GLU A 234 -8.86 -15.83 -3.73
N SER A 235 -7.73 -15.17 -3.52
CA SER A 235 -6.51 -15.78 -2.98
C SER A 235 -6.41 -15.68 -1.45
N GLY A 236 -7.36 -15.00 -0.78
CA GLY A 236 -7.48 -14.97 0.67
C GLY A 236 -7.05 -13.65 1.32
N ALA A 237 -6.93 -12.55 0.57
CA ALA A 237 -6.70 -11.22 1.14
C ALA A 237 -8.02 -10.60 1.65
N ASP A 238 -7.98 -9.96 2.82
CA ASP A 238 -9.13 -9.35 3.50
C ASP A 238 -9.18 -7.83 3.31
N THR A 239 -8.02 -7.18 3.29
CA THR A 239 -7.88 -5.71 3.18
C THR A 239 -6.75 -5.33 2.23
N PHE A 240 -6.80 -4.08 1.71
CA PHE A 240 -5.90 -3.58 0.68
C PHE A 240 -5.54 -2.13 0.95
N ASP A 241 -4.34 -1.72 0.54
CA ASP A 241 -3.96 -0.32 0.36
C ASP A 241 -3.34 -0.11 -1.02
N CYS A 242 -3.49 1.07 -1.58
CA CYS A 242 -2.78 1.43 -2.81
C CYS A 242 -2.82 2.94 -3.08
N VAL A 243 -1.70 3.47 -3.54
CA VAL A 243 -1.60 4.87 -4.01
C VAL A 243 -2.09 5.07 -5.45
N SER A 244 -2.49 3.99 -6.15
CA SER A 244 -2.83 4.08 -7.58
C SER A 244 -3.96 5.05 -7.85
N ALA A 245 -5.02 5.07 -7.04
CA ALA A 245 -6.17 5.94 -7.22
C ALA A 245 -5.76 7.43 -7.27
N SER A 246 -5.01 7.89 -6.28
CA SER A 246 -4.50 9.27 -6.23
C SER A 246 -3.38 9.53 -7.25
N ARG A 247 -2.52 8.54 -7.52
CA ARG A 247 -1.42 8.68 -8.50
C ARG A 247 -1.97 8.90 -9.91
N VAL A 248 -2.95 8.08 -10.35
CA VAL A 248 -3.53 8.23 -11.69
C VAL A 248 -4.37 9.51 -11.80
N ALA A 249 -5.02 9.95 -10.72
CA ALA A 249 -5.72 11.22 -10.66
C ALA A 249 -4.79 12.41 -10.98
N ARG A 250 -3.57 12.43 -10.43
CA ARG A 250 -2.56 13.45 -10.73
C ARG A 250 -2.12 13.47 -12.19
N ASN A 251 -2.37 12.38 -12.93
CA ASN A 251 -2.14 12.27 -14.38
C ASN A 251 -3.45 12.42 -15.18
N ALA A 252 -4.46 13.04 -14.58
CA ALA A 252 -5.78 13.29 -15.19
C ALA A 252 -6.55 12.03 -15.60
N ALA A 253 -6.17 10.85 -15.08
CA ALA A 253 -6.88 9.59 -15.34
C ALA A 253 -8.01 9.37 -14.33
N VAL A 254 -9.13 8.89 -14.82
CA VAL A 254 -10.40 8.70 -14.11
C VAL A 254 -10.81 7.23 -14.19
N TYR A 255 -11.17 6.62 -13.08
CA TYR A 255 -11.80 5.31 -13.04
C TYR A 255 -13.30 5.40 -13.42
N SER A 256 -13.77 4.44 -14.17
CA SER A 256 -15.19 4.25 -14.43
C SER A 256 -15.52 2.76 -14.55
N LEU A 257 -16.79 2.41 -14.55
CA LEU A 257 -17.21 1.01 -14.78
C LEU A 257 -16.85 0.50 -16.19
N ASP A 258 -16.61 1.42 -17.13
CA ASP A 258 -16.19 1.10 -18.51
C ASP A 258 -14.66 1.22 -18.68
N GLY A 259 -13.87 1.08 -17.61
CA GLY A 259 -12.42 1.22 -17.62
C GLY A 259 -11.95 2.63 -17.29
N ARG A 260 -10.63 2.87 -17.42
CA ARG A 260 -10.02 4.20 -17.19
C ARG A 260 -10.04 5.04 -18.45
N PHE A 261 -10.29 6.34 -18.27
CA PHE A 261 -10.14 7.33 -19.35
C PHE A 261 -9.37 8.56 -18.85
N ASN A 262 -8.80 9.36 -19.77
CA ASN A 262 -8.10 10.58 -19.41
C ASN A 262 -8.99 11.79 -19.70
N ILE A 263 -9.29 12.59 -18.66
CA ILE A 263 -10.17 13.76 -18.74
C ILE A 263 -9.56 14.92 -19.53
N SER A 264 -8.24 14.90 -19.82
CA SER A 264 -7.58 15.89 -20.66
C SER A 264 -7.92 15.76 -22.16
N ASN A 265 -8.59 14.67 -22.56
CA ASN A 265 -8.98 14.46 -23.95
C ASN A 265 -9.94 15.55 -24.43
N ALA A 266 -9.72 16.08 -25.64
CA ALA A 266 -10.50 17.18 -26.24
C ALA A 266 -12.03 16.92 -26.30
N ARG A 267 -12.47 15.66 -26.34
CA ARG A 267 -13.90 15.28 -26.31
C ARG A 267 -14.65 15.82 -25.07
N PHE A 268 -13.92 16.02 -23.96
CA PHE A 268 -14.49 16.49 -22.70
C PHE A 268 -14.60 18.03 -22.60
N ARG A 269 -13.97 18.77 -23.50
CA ARG A 269 -13.94 20.25 -23.46
C ARG A 269 -15.33 20.90 -23.41
N ARG A 270 -16.34 20.28 -24.00
CA ARG A 270 -17.72 20.78 -24.06
C ARG A 270 -18.72 19.77 -23.46
N SER A 271 -18.26 18.86 -22.64
CA SER A 271 -19.12 17.89 -21.96
C SER A 271 -19.55 18.42 -20.59
N PHE A 272 -20.80 18.82 -20.47
CA PHE A 272 -21.39 19.33 -19.23
C PHE A 272 -22.04 18.21 -18.37
N ASN A 273 -21.76 16.98 -18.70
CA ASN A 273 -22.17 15.81 -17.91
C ASN A 273 -21.32 15.67 -16.64
N PRO A 274 -21.81 14.94 -15.61
CA PRO A 274 -21.00 14.48 -14.49
C PRO A 274 -19.73 13.76 -14.97
N VAL A 275 -18.70 13.72 -14.15
CA VAL A 275 -17.43 13.03 -14.51
C VAL A 275 -17.67 11.58 -14.86
N VAL A 276 -18.45 10.89 -14.01
CA VAL A 276 -19.02 9.56 -14.27
C VAL A 276 -20.49 9.60 -13.85
N ALA A 277 -21.40 9.34 -14.78
CA ALA A 277 -22.85 9.51 -14.57
C ALA A 277 -23.43 8.65 -13.45
N GLU A 278 -22.91 7.44 -13.27
CA GLU A 278 -23.39 6.46 -12.27
C GLU A 278 -22.71 6.62 -10.89
N CYS A 279 -21.88 7.65 -10.72
CA CYS A 279 -21.08 7.84 -9.50
C CYS A 279 -21.71 8.91 -8.59
N ALA A 280 -21.92 8.57 -7.32
CA ALA A 280 -22.47 9.45 -6.30
C ALA A 280 -21.39 10.19 -5.46
N CYS A 281 -20.10 10.19 -5.86
CA CYS A 281 -19.07 10.90 -5.14
C CYS A 281 -19.26 12.42 -5.22
N TYR A 282 -18.63 13.15 -4.29
CA TYR A 282 -18.66 14.61 -4.24
C TYR A 282 -18.29 15.26 -5.58
N THR A 283 -17.29 14.76 -6.27
CA THR A 283 -16.84 15.32 -7.55
C THR A 283 -17.92 15.15 -8.63
N CYS A 284 -18.47 13.94 -8.79
CA CYS A 284 -19.44 13.67 -9.84
C CYS A 284 -20.80 14.37 -9.62
N THR A 285 -21.18 14.60 -8.35
CA THR A 285 -22.44 15.27 -8.02
C THR A 285 -22.37 16.80 -8.13
N ASN A 286 -21.17 17.39 -8.12
CA ASN A 286 -21.00 18.84 -8.07
C ASN A 286 -20.32 19.44 -9.30
N TYR A 287 -19.56 18.65 -10.08
CA TYR A 287 -18.72 19.18 -11.17
C TYR A 287 -18.91 18.41 -12.47
N THR A 288 -18.67 19.11 -13.57
CA THR A 288 -18.78 18.57 -14.93
C THR A 288 -17.44 18.14 -15.50
N GLN A 289 -17.46 17.25 -16.49
CA GLN A 289 -16.29 16.84 -17.26
C GLN A 289 -15.59 18.07 -17.89
N ALA A 290 -16.34 19.04 -18.43
CA ALA A 290 -15.77 20.23 -19.02
C ALA A 290 -15.00 21.10 -18.00
N TYR A 291 -15.51 21.21 -16.76
CA TYR A 291 -14.82 21.96 -15.72
C TYR A 291 -13.52 21.27 -15.29
N LEU A 292 -13.54 19.96 -15.07
CA LEU A 292 -12.30 19.22 -14.72
C LEU A 292 -11.31 19.23 -15.89
N HIS A 293 -11.77 19.09 -17.12
CA HIS A 293 -10.93 19.25 -18.30
C HIS A 293 -10.22 20.62 -18.33
N HIS A 294 -10.99 21.71 -18.03
CA HIS A 294 -10.42 23.05 -17.93
C HIS A 294 -9.35 23.14 -16.83
N LEU A 295 -9.66 22.67 -15.61
CA LEU A 295 -8.72 22.72 -14.48
C LEU A 295 -7.41 21.96 -14.78
N VAL A 296 -7.49 20.79 -15.42
CA VAL A 296 -6.33 19.99 -15.83
C VAL A 296 -5.46 20.77 -16.81
N HIS A 297 -6.06 21.39 -17.83
CA HIS A 297 -5.32 22.19 -18.81
C HIS A 297 -4.75 23.50 -18.23
N ALA A 298 -5.45 24.10 -17.29
CA ALA A 298 -4.97 25.27 -16.55
C ALA A 298 -3.91 24.92 -15.48
N LYS A 299 -3.65 23.61 -15.24
CA LYS A 299 -2.73 23.10 -14.21
C LYS A 299 -3.12 23.51 -12.79
N GLU A 300 -4.42 23.67 -12.53
CA GLU A 300 -4.95 23.98 -11.21
C GLU A 300 -4.87 22.75 -10.30
N LEU A 301 -4.31 22.88 -9.10
CA LEU A 301 -4.18 21.78 -8.12
C LEU A 301 -5.53 21.21 -7.70
N LEU A 302 -6.60 22.01 -7.77
CA LEU A 302 -7.97 21.56 -7.49
C LEU A 302 -8.38 20.39 -8.39
N ALA A 303 -7.88 20.31 -9.62
CA ALA A 303 -8.11 19.15 -10.49
C ALA A 303 -7.66 17.85 -9.83
N ASN A 304 -6.45 17.83 -9.28
CA ASN A 304 -5.89 16.66 -8.62
C ASN A 304 -6.73 16.25 -7.40
N THR A 305 -7.15 17.21 -6.59
CA THR A 305 -8.01 16.97 -5.43
C THR A 305 -9.34 16.34 -5.83
N LEU A 306 -10.06 16.96 -6.78
CA LEU A 306 -11.38 16.48 -7.21
C LEU A 306 -11.30 15.11 -7.89
N LEU A 307 -10.29 14.88 -8.73
CA LEU A 307 -10.07 13.58 -9.37
C LEU A 307 -9.67 12.49 -8.36
N THR A 308 -8.87 12.83 -7.35
CA THR A 308 -8.51 11.90 -6.27
C THR A 308 -9.76 11.51 -5.47
N ILE A 309 -10.61 12.46 -5.08
CA ILE A 309 -11.88 12.18 -4.38
C ILE A 309 -12.72 11.18 -5.18
N HIS A 310 -12.82 11.37 -6.49
CA HIS A 310 -13.57 10.45 -7.35
C HIS A 310 -12.94 9.05 -7.41
N ASN A 311 -11.63 8.98 -7.67
CA ASN A 311 -10.94 7.71 -7.85
C ASN A 311 -10.89 6.88 -6.55
N GLU A 312 -10.65 7.51 -5.41
CA GLU A 312 -10.70 6.86 -4.10
C GLU A 312 -12.12 6.34 -3.80
N TYR A 313 -13.14 7.17 -4.05
CA TYR A 313 -14.53 6.74 -3.89
C TYR A 313 -14.84 5.53 -4.77
N PHE A 314 -14.37 5.50 -6.02
CA PHE A 314 -14.59 4.38 -6.94
C PHE A 314 -14.01 3.08 -6.39
N ILE A 315 -12.74 3.08 -5.97
CA ILE A 315 -12.06 1.88 -5.45
C ILE A 315 -12.68 1.42 -4.12
N VAL A 316 -12.89 2.35 -3.17
CA VAL A 316 -13.51 2.02 -1.88
C VAL A 316 -14.91 1.45 -2.06
N ASN A 317 -15.71 2.04 -2.96
CA ASN A 317 -17.05 1.55 -3.25
C ASN A 317 -17.03 0.17 -3.95
N LEU A 318 -16.06 -0.08 -4.83
CA LEU A 318 -15.85 -1.41 -5.43
C LEU A 318 -15.59 -2.47 -4.35
N VAL A 319 -14.68 -2.21 -3.42
CA VAL A 319 -14.38 -3.16 -2.32
C VAL A 319 -15.62 -3.41 -1.44
N LYS A 320 -16.43 -2.36 -1.17
CA LYS A 320 -17.71 -2.53 -0.46
C LYS A 320 -18.67 -3.43 -1.22
N GLN A 321 -18.78 -3.28 -2.53
CA GLN A 321 -19.63 -4.13 -3.37
C GLN A 321 -19.10 -5.56 -3.43
N ILE A 322 -17.80 -5.77 -3.52
CA ILE A 322 -17.16 -7.09 -3.43
C ILE A 322 -17.53 -7.76 -2.09
N ARG A 323 -17.33 -7.05 -0.97
CA ARG A 323 -17.70 -7.55 0.36
C ARG A 323 -19.19 -7.92 0.44
N GLN A 324 -20.08 -7.06 -0.07
CA GLN A 324 -21.52 -7.34 -0.07
C GLN A 324 -21.87 -8.55 -0.95
N SER A 325 -21.22 -8.72 -2.10
CA SER A 325 -21.44 -9.87 -2.99
C SER A 325 -20.99 -11.21 -2.36
N LEU A 326 -19.90 -11.19 -1.57
CA LEU A 326 -19.46 -12.34 -0.77
C LEU A 326 -20.52 -12.71 0.29
N ILE A 327 -21.00 -11.72 1.05
CA ILE A 327 -22.00 -11.92 2.10
C ILE A 327 -23.33 -12.47 1.52
N SER A 328 -23.72 -12.00 0.34
CA SER A 328 -24.96 -12.43 -0.33
C SER A 328 -24.82 -13.69 -1.19
N GLY A 329 -23.60 -14.26 -1.31
CA GLY A 329 -23.34 -15.47 -2.10
C GLY A 329 -23.31 -15.28 -3.62
N HIS A 330 -23.22 -14.02 -4.11
CA HIS A 330 -23.24 -13.67 -5.56
C HIS A 330 -21.90 -13.12 -6.07
N TYR A 331 -20.80 -13.48 -5.42
CA TYR A 331 -19.49 -12.93 -5.72
C TYR A 331 -19.04 -13.16 -7.17
N TYR A 332 -19.16 -14.38 -7.68
CA TYR A 332 -18.68 -14.72 -9.03
C TYR A 332 -19.51 -14.01 -10.11
N ASP A 333 -20.81 -13.93 -9.95
CA ASP A 333 -21.68 -13.19 -10.88
C ASP A 333 -21.32 -11.70 -10.91
N PHE A 334 -21.12 -11.10 -9.74
CA PHE A 334 -20.69 -9.72 -9.63
C PHE A 334 -19.32 -9.47 -10.26
N LYS A 335 -18.34 -10.33 -9.97
CA LYS A 335 -16.98 -10.26 -10.55
C LYS A 335 -17.02 -10.30 -12.07
N ASP A 336 -17.71 -11.29 -12.63
CA ASP A 336 -17.77 -11.49 -14.08
C ASP A 336 -18.47 -10.32 -14.77
N GLN A 337 -19.58 -9.83 -14.21
CA GLN A 337 -20.26 -8.65 -14.72
C GLN A 337 -19.36 -7.40 -14.68
N PHE A 338 -18.70 -7.16 -13.57
CA PHE A 338 -17.80 -6.01 -13.41
C PHE A 338 -16.62 -6.08 -14.37
N LEU A 339 -15.87 -7.19 -14.38
CA LEU A 339 -14.66 -7.32 -15.18
C LEU A 339 -14.94 -7.33 -16.68
N ASN A 340 -16.04 -7.94 -17.14
CA ASN A 340 -16.46 -7.87 -18.54
C ASN A 340 -16.73 -6.43 -18.98
N ARG A 341 -17.42 -5.63 -18.16
CA ARG A 341 -17.67 -4.22 -18.45
C ARG A 341 -16.38 -3.40 -18.40
N TYR A 342 -15.59 -3.55 -17.34
CA TYR A 342 -14.36 -2.80 -17.13
C TYR A 342 -13.30 -3.07 -18.21
N GLY A 343 -13.16 -4.35 -18.64
CA GLY A 343 -12.20 -4.75 -19.67
C GLY A 343 -12.56 -4.26 -21.07
N THR A 344 -13.85 -4.27 -21.45
CA THR A 344 -14.30 -3.82 -22.78
C THR A 344 -14.08 -2.32 -23.01
N GLY A 345 -14.09 -1.52 -21.96
CA GLY A 345 -13.81 -0.08 -22.03
C GLY A 345 -12.33 0.24 -22.33
N ARG A 346 -11.39 -0.57 -21.85
CA ARG A 346 -9.96 -0.43 -22.17
C ARG A 346 -9.62 -0.62 -23.66
N ALA A 347 -10.37 -1.44 -24.35
CA ALA A 347 -10.19 -1.67 -25.79
C ALA A 347 -10.66 -0.52 -26.68
N LYS A 348 -11.41 0.45 -26.13
CA LYS A 348 -12.01 1.60 -26.84
C LYS A 348 -11.40 2.95 -26.48
N ALA A 349 -10.47 3.01 -25.53
CA ALA A 349 -9.80 4.23 -25.06
C ALA A 349 -8.44 4.42 -25.74
#